data_053da56cfc8b6085c1970e5b1d949ea6
#
_entry.id   053da56cfc8b6085c1970e5b1d949ea6
#
_cell.length_a   1.000
_cell.length_b   1.000
_cell.length_c   1.000
_cell.angle_alpha   90.00
_cell.angle_beta   90.00
_cell.angle_gamma   90.00
#
_symmetry.space_group_name_H-M   'P 1'
#
loop_
_entity.id
_entity.type
_entity.pdbx_description
1 polymer ?
#
loop_
_entity_poly.entity_id
_entity_poly.type
_entity_poly.pdbx_seq_one_letter_code
_entity_poly.pdbx_strand_id
1 'polypeptide(L)'
;MSSELTINDRLYPVPPVCAIAICLDGCEPAYLDAAIEAGLMPTLARIRAKGTDRLAHSVIPSFTNPNNMSIATGRPPSVHGICGNFLYDPETGDEVMMNDPKFLRAPTIFSSFYNNGQRVAIVTAKDKLRALLADGLQFDEDRAICFSSERADQTTKDVHGIDNASAWLDTPVPEVYSAELSEFVFAAGVKLLKEFKPDVMYLTTTDYIQHKHAPGDPVANSFYANFDKYLTILDAEGAAIVITADHGMKPKHNADGSPSVVYVQDLLDEWLGKDKARLILPITDPYVVHHGALGSFGTAYLPADANESDVIAKLLDIDGIEVVLNKADACAQYDLPPDRIGDLVIISGENMTVGTSEHRHDLAALDVPLRSHGGLHEQVVPFIVNRRMDSVPKAPELRNYDVLNVACRASTTAS
;
A
#
# COMPACT_ATOMS: atom_id res chain seq x y z
N MET A 1 -29.64 6.75 -12.46
CA MET A 1 -28.36 6.18 -11.98
C MET A 1 -28.65 4.79 -11.41
N SER A 2 -27.80 3.82 -11.63
CA SER A 2 -27.95 2.48 -11.04
C SER A 2 -27.74 2.56 -9.52
N SER A 3 -28.48 1.77 -8.76
CA SER A 3 -28.27 1.63 -7.31
C SER A 3 -27.07 0.75 -6.94
N GLU A 4 -26.56 0.00 -7.91
CA GLU A 4 -25.37 -0.86 -7.80
C GLU A 4 -24.55 -0.77 -9.08
N LEU A 5 -23.24 -0.90 -8.95
CA LEU A 5 -22.28 -0.94 -10.05
C LEU A 5 -21.56 -2.28 -10.04
N THR A 6 -21.40 -2.87 -11.23
CA THR A 6 -20.45 -3.99 -11.40
C THR A 6 -19.11 -3.41 -11.85
N ILE A 7 -18.08 -3.57 -11.02
CA ILE A 7 -16.74 -3.07 -11.27
C ILE A 7 -15.79 -4.26 -11.12
N ASN A 8 -15.05 -4.57 -12.18
CA ASN A 8 -14.10 -5.69 -12.18
C ASN A 8 -14.72 -6.99 -11.63
N ASP A 9 -15.92 -7.36 -12.12
CA ASP A 9 -16.70 -8.54 -11.68
C ASP A 9 -17.12 -8.56 -10.22
N ARG A 10 -17.21 -7.39 -9.56
CA ARG A 10 -17.71 -7.24 -8.19
C ARG A 10 -18.82 -6.21 -8.12
N LEU A 11 -19.82 -6.46 -7.27
CA LEU A 11 -20.95 -5.55 -7.04
C LEU A 11 -20.60 -4.54 -5.95
N TYR A 12 -20.85 -3.26 -6.24
CA TYR A 12 -20.71 -2.13 -5.33
C TYR A 12 -22.01 -1.36 -5.23
N PRO A 13 -22.65 -1.27 -4.06
CA PRO A 13 -23.80 -0.38 -3.91
C PRO A 13 -23.35 1.08 -4.01
N VAL A 14 -24.18 1.91 -4.61
CA VAL A 14 -23.96 3.37 -4.61
C VAL A 14 -24.21 3.88 -3.20
N PRO A 15 -23.23 4.53 -2.56
CA PRO A 15 -23.32 4.90 -1.16
C PRO A 15 -24.30 6.07 -0.95
N PRO A 16 -25.29 5.93 -0.05
CA PRO A 16 -26.21 7.02 0.31
C PRO A 16 -25.60 8.07 1.27
N VAL A 17 -24.52 7.71 1.94
CA VAL A 17 -23.65 8.60 2.72
C VAL A 17 -22.21 8.34 2.31
N CYS A 18 -21.32 9.30 2.50
CA CYS A 18 -19.93 9.16 2.08
C CYS A 18 -19.30 7.83 2.56
N ALA A 19 -18.80 7.05 1.62
CA ALA A 19 -18.00 5.84 1.89
C ALA A 19 -16.53 6.22 1.85
N ILE A 20 -15.87 6.12 3.01
CA ILE A 20 -14.45 6.47 3.19
C ILE A 20 -13.64 5.20 3.39
N ALA A 21 -12.66 4.99 2.53
CA ALA A 21 -11.59 4.02 2.76
C ALA A 21 -10.32 4.78 3.19
N ILE A 22 -9.72 4.36 4.30
CA ILE A 22 -8.46 4.90 4.82
C ILE A 22 -7.42 3.79 4.79
N CYS A 23 -6.32 4.03 4.08
CA CYS A 23 -5.15 3.17 4.05
C CYS A 23 -4.03 3.83 4.87
N LEU A 24 -3.72 3.24 6.01
CA LEU A 24 -2.59 3.64 6.86
C LEU A 24 -1.36 2.86 6.41
N ASP A 25 -0.55 3.45 5.54
CA ASP A 25 0.63 2.82 4.94
C ASP A 25 1.57 2.25 6.00
N GLY A 26 1.98 0.98 5.83
CA GLY A 26 2.87 0.28 6.74
C GLY A 26 2.29 -0.06 8.12
N CYS A 27 0.99 0.12 8.32
CA CYS A 27 0.35 -0.07 9.62
C CYS A 27 0.07 -1.55 9.90
N GLU A 28 0.96 -2.23 10.62
CA GLU A 28 0.60 -3.51 11.21
C GLU A 28 -0.30 -3.33 12.45
N PRO A 29 -1.10 -4.35 12.83
CA PRO A 29 -2.04 -4.26 13.96
C PRO A 29 -1.40 -3.81 15.27
N ALA A 30 -0.15 -4.19 15.52
CA ALA A 30 0.58 -3.88 16.75
C ALA A 30 0.76 -2.36 17.00
N TYR A 31 0.80 -1.53 15.94
CA TYR A 31 0.84 -0.07 16.11
C TYR A 31 -0.44 0.47 16.74
N LEU A 32 -1.59 -0.01 16.26
CA LEU A 32 -2.89 0.42 16.76
C LEU A 32 -3.12 -0.12 18.17
N ASP A 33 -2.73 -1.36 18.44
CA ASP A 33 -2.85 -1.98 19.75
C ASP A 33 -2.03 -1.20 20.80
N ALA A 34 -0.77 -0.91 20.51
CA ALA A 34 0.11 -0.15 21.42
C ALA A 34 -0.41 1.26 21.69
N ALA A 35 -0.91 1.97 20.67
CA ALA A 35 -1.45 3.31 20.84
C ALA A 35 -2.79 3.32 21.61
N ILE A 36 -3.63 2.30 21.42
CA ILE A 36 -4.87 2.11 22.20
C ILE A 36 -4.55 1.76 23.66
N GLU A 37 -3.62 0.84 23.92
CA GLU A 37 -3.18 0.49 25.28
C GLU A 37 -2.61 1.68 26.03
N ALA A 38 -1.90 2.57 25.33
CA ALA A 38 -1.41 3.83 25.88
C ALA A 38 -2.53 4.88 26.12
N GLY A 39 -3.79 4.57 25.73
CA GLY A 39 -4.92 5.51 25.88
C GLY A 39 -4.93 6.66 24.89
N LEU A 40 -4.17 6.57 23.81
CA LEU A 40 -3.95 7.66 22.86
C LEU A 40 -4.93 7.65 21.67
N MET A 41 -5.69 6.55 21.47
CA MET A 41 -6.67 6.40 20.40
C MET A 41 -8.07 6.05 20.91
N PRO A 42 -8.72 6.94 21.67
CA PRO A 42 -10.04 6.65 22.29
C PRO A 42 -11.15 6.46 21.26
N THR A 43 -11.09 7.14 20.11
CA THR A 43 -12.08 6.98 19.04
C THR A 43 -11.96 5.63 18.37
N LEU A 44 -10.75 5.23 18.00
CA LEU A 44 -10.51 3.93 17.39
C LEU A 44 -10.85 2.78 18.36
N ALA A 45 -10.49 2.91 19.63
CA ALA A 45 -10.87 1.94 20.66
C ALA A 45 -12.39 1.75 20.72
N ARG A 46 -13.15 2.85 20.69
CA ARG A 46 -14.62 2.82 20.65
C ARG A 46 -15.15 2.18 19.36
N ILE A 47 -14.57 2.52 18.21
CA ILE A 47 -14.94 1.94 16.90
C ILE A 47 -14.70 0.43 16.90
N ARG A 48 -13.53 -0.04 17.35
CA ARG A 48 -13.23 -1.49 17.45
C ARG A 48 -14.22 -2.21 18.37
N ALA A 49 -14.60 -1.60 19.48
CA ALA A 49 -15.53 -2.21 20.45
C ALA A 49 -16.99 -2.26 19.95
N LYS A 50 -17.45 -1.28 19.17
CA LYS A 50 -18.86 -1.15 18.76
C LYS A 50 -19.11 -1.51 17.30
N GLY A 51 -18.13 -1.30 16.43
CA GLY A 51 -18.18 -1.57 15.00
C GLY A 51 -17.75 -3.00 14.64
N THR A 52 -16.97 -3.13 13.59
CA THR A 52 -16.41 -4.40 13.13
C THR A 52 -14.90 -4.31 13.16
N ASP A 53 -14.27 -5.19 13.91
CA ASP A 53 -12.81 -5.29 14.05
C ASP A 53 -12.36 -6.66 13.50
N ARG A 54 -11.53 -6.63 12.46
CA ARG A 54 -11.01 -7.81 11.77
C ARG A 54 -9.56 -7.59 11.38
N LEU A 55 -8.91 -8.68 11.02
CA LEU A 55 -7.64 -8.68 10.29
C LEU A 55 -7.93 -9.07 8.84
N ALA A 56 -7.20 -8.49 7.92
CA ALA A 56 -7.21 -8.83 6.50
C ALA A 56 -5.80 -9.20 6.03
N HIS A 57 -5.70 -9.82 4.86
CA HIS A 57 -4.43 -10.02 4.19
C HIS A 57 -4.25 -8.99 3.05
N SER A 58 -3.09 -8.37 2.99
CA SER A 58 -2.63 -7.65 1.81
C SER A 58 -2.29 -8.64 0.67
N VAL A 59 -2.07 -8.15 -0.55
CA VAL A 59 -1.53 -8.97 -1.63
C VAL A 59 -0.01 -9.15 -1.47
N ILE A 60 0.54 -10.16 -2.12
CA ILE A 60 1.98 -10.36 -2.25
C ILE A 60 2.40 -9.87 -3.66
N PRO A 61 3.52 -9.11 -3.73
CA PRO A 61 4.34 -8.61 -2.64
C PRO A 61 3.61 -7.56 -1.78
N SER A 62 3.89 -7.57 -0.48
CA SER A 62 3.35 -6.62 0.49
C SER A 62 4.04 -5.25 0.33
N PHE A 63 3.83 -4.61 -0.84
CA PHE A 63 4.38 -3.31 -1.23
C PHE A 63 3.27 -2.31 -1.51
N THR A 64 3.60 -1.03 -1.46
CA THR A 64 2.66 0.09 -1.57
C THR A 64 1.87 0.08 -2.87
N ASN A 65 2.54 0.08 -4.04
CA ASN A 65 1.82 0.17 -5.32
C ASN A 65 0.91 -1.03 -5.60
N PRO A 66 1.34 -2.31 -5.47
CA PRO A 66 0.45 -3.45 -5.69
C PRO A 66 -0.79 -3.40 -4.81
N ASN A 67 -0.62 -3.06 -3.54
CA ASN A 67 -1.72 -3.07 -2.59
C ASN A 67 -2.66 -1.87 -2.74
N ASN A 68 -2.14 -0.66 -2.95
CA ASN A 68 -3.00 0.50 -3.25
C ASN A 68 -3.79 0.29 -4.55
N MET A 69 -3.18 -0.32 -5.59
CA MET A 69 -3.91 -0.62 -6.82
C MET A 69 -4.88 -1.79 -6.67
N SER A 70 -4.57 -2.77 -5.81
CA SER A 70 -5.55 -3.79 -5.43
C SER A 70 -6.75 -3.15 -4.71
N ILE A 71 -6.54 -2.22 -3.79
CA ILE A 71 -7.59 -1.44 -3.13
C ILE A 71 -8.39 -0.62 -4.16
N ALA A 72 -7.72 0.10 -5.04
CA ALA A 72 -8.35 0.98 -6.04
C ALA A 72 -9.15 0.23 -7.11
N THR A 73 -8.82 -1.03 -7.37
CA THR A 73 -9.51 -1.86 -8.38
C THR A 73 -10.41 -2.94 -7.77
N GLY A 74 -10.26 -3.23 -6.47
CA GLY A 74 -10.93 -4.34 -5.77
C GLY A 74 -10.45 -5.72 -6.22
N ARG A 75 -9.26 -5.83 -6.83
CA ARG A 75 -8.76 -7.06 -7.47
C ARG A 75 -7.25 -7.25 -7.22
N PRO A 76 -6.74 -8.48 -7.33
CA PRO A 76 -5.31 -8.77 -7.14
C PRO A 76 -4.45 -8.31 -8.34
N PRO A 77 -3.11 -8.33 -8.19
CA PRO A 77 -2.14 -7.97 -9.23
C PRO A 77 -2.32 -8.67 -10.58
N SER A 78 -2.75 -9.93 -10.59
CA SER A 78 -3.05 -10.69 -11.84
C SER A 78 -4.10 -10.01 -12.72
N VAL A 79 -5.01 -9.22 -12.12
CA VAL A 79 -6.07 -8.50 -12.84
C VAL A 79 -5.64 -7.09 -13.20
N HIS A 80 -5.13 -6.31 -12.24
CA HIS A 80 -4.79 -4.91 -12.50
C HIS A 80 -3.36 -4.68 -13.02
N GLY A 81 -2.50 -5.70 -12.96
CA GLY A 81 -1.18 -5.68 -13.60
C GLY A 81 -0.05 -5.04 -12.80
N ILE A 82 -0.31 -4.33 -11.70
CA ILE A 82 0.72 -3.69 -10.89
C ILE A 82 1.21 -4.68 -9.82
N CYS A 83 2.42 -5.21 -9.98
CA CYS A 83 2.98 -6.26 -9.12
C CYS A 83 4.21 -5.80 -8.31
N GLY A 84 4.52 -4.52 -8.31
CA GLY A 84 5.64 -3.92 -7.59
C GLY A 84 5.68 -2.42 -7.81
N ASN A 85 6.64 -1.75 -7.17
CA ASN A 85 6.98 -0.36 -7.50
C ASN A 85 7.86 -0.29 -8.75
N PHE A 86 8.47 -1.42 -9.11
CA PHE A 86 9.50 -1.53 -10.14
C PHE A 86 9.41 -2.89 -10.85
N LEU A 87 9.69 -2.94 -12.17
CA LEU A 87 9.74 -4.17 -12.94
C LEU A 87 10.91 -4.15 -13.92
N TYR A 88 11.31 -5.33 -14.36
CA TYR A 88 12.21 -5.52 -15.49
C TYR A 88 11.40 -5.97 -16.70
N ASP A 89 11.60 -5.27 -17.82
CA ASP A 89 11.05 -5.67 -19.12
C ASP A 89 12.10 -6.50 -19.89
N PRO A 90 11.91 -7.82 -20.01
CA PRO A 90 12.88 -8.66 -20.69
C PRO A 90 12.95 -8.43 -22.21
N GLU A 91 11.96 -7.79 -22.84
CA GLU A 91 11.97 -7.50 -24.27
C GLU A 91 12.88 -6.31 -24.60
N THR A 92 12.85 -5.28 -23.77
CA THR A 92 13.68 -4.07 -23.95
C THR A 92 14.97 -4.12 -23.17
N GLY A 93 15.04 -4.92 -22.10
CA GLY A 93 16.13 -4.93 -21.12
C GLY A 93 16.07 -3.77 -20.12
N ASP A 94 14.98 -3.00 -20.13
CA ASP A 94 14.81 -1.83 -19.27
C ASP A 94 14.24 -2.20 -17.90
N GLU A 95 14.65 -1.44 -16.89
CA GLU A 95 14.03 -1.43 -15.57
C GLU A 95 13.17 -0.18 -15.45
N VAL A 96 11.89 -0.37 -15.14
CA VAL A 96 10.92 0.73 -15.16
C VAL A 96 10.10 0.82 -13.88
N MET A 97 9.79 2.06 -13.48
CA MET A 97 8.88 2.33 -12.35
C MET A 97 7.43 2.06 -12.77
N MET A 98 6.69 1.31 -11.94
CA MET A 98 5.28 0.99 -12.16
C MET A 98 4.34 2.08 -11.61
N ASN A 99 4.62 3.34 -11.89
CA ASN A 99 3.83 4.51 -11.45
C ASN A 99 3.10 5.23 -12.61
N ASP A 100 3.21 4.71 -13.83
CA ASP A 100 2.52 5.22 -15.01
C ASP A 100 1.19 4.45 -15.21
N PRO A 101 0.04 5.13 -15.39
CA PRO A 101 -1.26 4.49 -15.64
C PRO A 101 -1.27 3.51 -16.83
N LYS A 102 -0.37 3.64 -17.80
CA LYS A 102 -0.24 2.67 -18.92
C LYS A 102 -0.01 1.23 -18.47
N PHE A 103 0.52 1.02 -17.26
CA PHE A 103 0.72 -0.31 -16.71
C PHE A 103 -0.55 -0.91 -16.10
N LEU A 104 -1.58 -0.08 -15.84
CA LEU A 104 -2.83 -0.53 -15.26
C LEU A 104 -3.69 -1.24 -16.31
N ARG A 105 -4.27 -2.39 -15.96
CA ARG A 105 -5.06 -3.26 -16.84
C ARG A 105 -6.54 -3.34 -16.48
N ALA A 106 -6.93 -2.71 -15.37
CA ALA A 106 -8.30 -2.71 -14.89
C ALA A 106 -8.70 -1.29 -14.49
N PRO A 107 -9.96 -0.86 -14.75
CA PRO A 107 -10.43 0.44 -14.31
C PRO A 107 -10.43 0.53 -12.77
N THR A 108 -10.22 1.74 -12.27
CA THR A 108 -10.34 2.00 -10.83
C THR A 108 -11.81 2.03 -10.42
N ILE A 109 -12.07 1.68 -9.17
CA ILE A 109 -13.39 1.85 -8.53
C ILE A 109 -13.78 3.34 -8.59
N PHE A 110 -12.81 4.22 -8.43
CA PHE A 110 -12.99 5.68 -8.46
C PHE A 110 -13.50 6.16 -9.82
N SER A 111 -12.84 5.79 -10.91
CA SER A 111 -13.29 6.15 -12.27
C SER A 111 -14.66 5.57 -12.59
N SER A 112 -14.97 4.37 -12.09
CA SER A 112 -16.28 3.73 -12.31
C SER A 112 -17.40 4.47 -11.57
N PHE A 113 -17.19 4.90 -10.31
CA PHE A 113 -18.14 5.75 -9.59
C PHE A 113 -18.28 7.12 -10.24
N TYR A 114 -17.17 7.75 -10.64
CA TYR A 114 -17.19 9.03 -11.36
C TYR A 114 -18.02 8.95 -12.64
N ASN A 115 -17.81 7.92 -13.46
CA ASN A 115 -18.56 7.70 -14.71
C ASN A 115 -20.04 7.42 -14.47
N ASN A 116 -20.41 6.89 -13.30
CA ASN A 116 -21.84 6.74 -12.91
C ASN A 116 -22.44 8.03 -12.31
N GLY A 117 -21.68 9.12 -12.22
CA GLY A 117 -22.16 10.42 -11.77
C GLY A 117 -21.93 10.75 -10.30
N GLN A 118 -21.21 9.90 -9.55
CA GLN A 118 -20.84 10.15 -8.17
C GLN A 118 -19.66 11.12 -8.07
N ARG A 119 -19.57 11.78 -6.91
CA ARG A 119 -18.45 12.63 -6.54
C ARG A 119 -17.37 11.81 -5.87
N VAL A 120 -16.14 11.96 -6.33
CA VAL A 120 -14.99 11.17 -5.86
C VAL A 120 -13.90 12.09 -5.33
N ALA A 121 -13.36 11.78 -4.17
CA ALA A 121 -12.20 12.47 -3.60
C ALA A 121 -11.10 11.48 -3.25
N ILE A 122 -9.88 11.79 -3.66
CA ILE A 122 -8.68 10.99 -3.39
C ILE A 122 -7.58 11.92 -2.88
N VAL A 123 -7.03 11.59 -1.72
CA VAL A 123 -5.84 12.29 -1.20
C VAL A 123 -4.79 11.25 -0.82
N THR A 124 -3.62 11.39 -1.38
CA THR A 124 -2.46 10.53 -1.09
C THR A 124 -1.28 11.36 -0.56
N ALA A 125 -0.42 10.74 0.22
CA ALA A 125 0.79 11.42 0.68
C ALA A 125 1.77 11.67 -0.48
N LYS A 126 2.01 10.68 -1.33
CA LYS A 126 3.03 10.68 -2.40
C LYS A 126 2.42 10.91 -3.78
N ASP A 127 3.04 11.78 -4.59
CA ASP A 127 2.52 12.12 -5.92
C ASP A 127 2.63 10.96 -6.94
N LYS A 128 3.60 10.08 -6.79
CA LYS A 128 3.76 8.91 -7.65
C LYS A 128 2.53 8.01 -7.68
N LEU A 129 1.90 7.79 -6.53
CA LEU A 129 0.68 6.97 -6.42
C LEU A 129 -0.54 7.69 -6.97
N ARG A 130 -0.59 9.03 -6.86
CA ARG A 130 -1.71 9.87 -7.32
C ARG A 130 -2.07 9.61 -8.79
N ALA A 131 -1.07 9.51 -9.66
CA ALA A 131 -1.31 9.33 -11.10
C ALA A 131 -2.06 8.01 -11.39
N LEU A 132 -1.68 6.92 -10.73
CA LEU A 132 -2.36 5.63 -10.82
C LEU A 132 -3.79 5.68 -10.27
N LEU A 133 -3.99 6.32 -9.11
CA LEU A 133 -5.30 6.44 -8.47
C LEU A 133 -6.28 7.32 -9.28
N ALA A 134 -5.74 8.32 -10.00
CA ALA A 134 -6.51 9.24 -10.82
C ALA A 134 -6.89 8.67 -12.21
N ASP A 135 -6.42 7.46 -12.56
CA ASP A 135 -6.67 6.90 -13.88
C ASP A 135 -8.17 6.81 -14.19
N GLY A 136 -8.55 7.38 -15.34
CA GLY A 136 -9.94 7.45 -15.80
C GLY A 136 -10.82 8.51 -15.14
N LEU A 137 -10.29 9.35 -14.23
CA LEU A 137 -10.98 10.55 -13.74
C LEU A 137 -10.81 11.72 -14.69
N GLN A 138 -11.84 12.59 -14.73
CA GLN A 138 -11.81 13.89 -15.39
C GLN A 138 -12.17 14.96 -14.36
N PHE A 139 -11.60 16.16 -14.51
CA PHE A 139 -11.67 17.21 -13.48
C PHE A 139 -12.44 18.46 -13.93
N ASP A 140 -13.08 18.42 -15.08
CA ASP A 140 -13.81 19.53 -15.71
C ASP A 140 -15.24 19.73 -15.17
N GLU A 141 -15.82 18.73 -14.47
CA GLU A 141 -17.22 18.74 -14.03
C GLU A 141 -17.41 18.94 -12.52
N ASP A 142 -16.41 19.38 -11.79
CA ASP A 142 -16.46 19.56 -10.32
C ASP A 142 -16.94 18.31 -9.53
N ARG A 143 -16.71 17.10 -10.09
CA ARG A 143 -17.11 15.82 -9.48
C ARG A 143 -15.95 14.94 -9.03
N ALA A 144 -14.72 15.30 -9.37
CA ALA A 144 -13.53 14.61 -8.95
C ALA A 144 -12.50 15.56 -8.34
N ILE A 145 -11.86 15.12 -7.26
CA ILE A 145 -10.66 15.75 -6.69
C ILE A 145 -9.65 14.63 -6.42
N CYS A 146 -8.42 14.78 -6.96
CA CYS A 146 -7.35 13.82 -6.71
C CYS A 146 -6.00 14.54 -6.64
N PHE A 147 -5.37 14.57 -5.47
CA PHE A 147 -4.08 15.22 -5.29
C PHE A 147 -3.22 14.54 -4.22
N SER A 148 -1.95 14.92 -4.19
CA SER A 148 -0.99 14.50 -3.17
C SER A 148 -0.64 15.64 -2.21
N SER A 149 -0.37 15.33 -0.94
CA SER A 149 0.17 16.31 0.00
C SER A 149 1.59 16.76 -0.38
N GLU A 150 2.38 15.88 -0.97
CA GLU A 150 3.73 16.16 -1.47
C GLU A 150 3.81 17.34 -2.45
N ARG A 151 2.75 17.55 -3.25
CA ARG A 151 2.67 18.61 -4.27
C ARG A 151 1.40 19.45 -4.17
N ALA A 152 0.92 19.65 -2.95
CA ALA A 152 -0.34 20.34 -2.73
C ALA A 152 -0.34 21.81 -3.19
N ASP A 153 0.79 22.48 -3.22
CA ASP A 153 0.97 23.84 -3.76
C ASP A 153 0.97 23.93 -5.29
N GLN A 154 1.18 22.78 -5.97
CA GLN A 154 1.27 22.70 -7.43
C GLN A 154 -0.04 22.19 -8.06
N THR A 155 -1.09 21.98 -7.26
CA THR A 155 -2.36 21.49 -7.78
C THR A 155 -3.07 22.54 -8.61
N THR A 156 -3.72 22.08 -9.68
CA THR A 156 -4.53 22.88 -10.57
C THR A 156 -5.91 22.25 -10.75
N LYS A 157 -6.91 23.05 -11.01
CA LYS A 157 -8.27 22.55 -11.20
C LYS A 157 -8.36 21.55 -12.36
N ASP A 158 -7.67 21.82 -13.46
CA ASP A 158 -7.73 21.00 -14.68
C ASP A 158 -7.12 19.59 -14.51
N VAL A 159 -6.17 19.41 -13.57
CA VAL A 159 -5.44 18.15 -13.39
C VAL A 159 -5.78 17.46 -12.08
N HIS A 160 -6.29 18.21 -11.10
CA HIS A 160 -6.48 17.71 -9.75
C HIS A 160 -7.90 17.95 -9.20
N GLY A 161 -8.72 18.74 -9.90
CA GLY A 161 -10.04 19.17 -9.45
C GLY A 161 -10.02 20.29 -8.40
N ILE A 162 -8.84 20.79 -8.04
CA ILE A 162 -8.63 21.84 -7.04
C ILE A 162 -7.37 22.65 -7.34
N ASP A 163 -7.44 23.96 -7.22
CA ASP A 163 -6.30 24.85 -7.33
C ASP A 163 -5.61 25.02 -5.98
N ASN A 164 -4.29 24.93 -5.95
CA ASN A 164 -3.46 25.18 -4.79
C ASN A 164 -4.03 24.60 -3.48
N ALA A 165 -4.02 23.27 -3.38
CA ALA A 165 -4.60 22.55 -2.24
C ALA A 165 -3.95 22.96 -0.89
N SER A 166 -2.68 23.39 -0.90
CA SER A 166 -1.99 23.92 0.27
C SER A 166 -2.65 25.23 0.76
N ALA A 167 -2.89 26.19 -0.15
CA ALA A 167 -3.58 27.42 0.18
C ALA A 167 -5.04 27.17 0.56
N TRP A 168 -5.74 26.25 -0.15
CA TRP A 168 -7.12 25.85 0.20
C TRP A 168 -7.20 25.26 1.61
N LEU A 169 -6.21 24.45 2.02
CA LEU A 169 -6.20 23.85 3.37
C LEU A 169 -5.68 24.84 4.44
N ASP A 170 -5.11 25.98 4.04
CA ASP A 170 -4.38 26.91 4.91
C ASP A 170 -3.25 26.21 5.68
N THR A 171 -2.54 25.35 4.98
CA THR A 171 -1.46 24.53 5.54
C THR A 171 -0.31 24.46 4.53
N PRO A 172 0.94 24.81 4.91
CA PRO A 172 2.08 24.71 4.01
C PRO A 172 2.32 23.26 3.58
N VAL A 173 2.97 23.07 2.43
CA VAL A 173 3.39 21.73 1.98
C VAL A 173 4.38 21.15 2.99
N PRO A 174 4.10 19.98 3.56
CA PRO A 174 5.02 19.37 4.52
C PRO A 174 6.29 18.82 3.86
N GLU A 175 7.31 18.64 4.67
CA GLU A 175 8.52 17.92 4.24
C GLU A 175 8.17 16.48 3.85
N VAL A 176 8.80 15.98 2.78
CA VAL A 176 8.50 14.65 2.21
C VAL A 176 8.74 13.52 3.23
N TYR A 177 9.75 13.67 4.08
CA TYR A 177 10.10 12.71 5.14
C TYR A 177 9.67 13.23 6.51
N SER A 178 8.36 13.38 6.70
CA SER A 178 7.76 13.84 7.95
C SER A 178 6.41 13.18 8.23
N ALA A 179 5.99 13.20 9.49
CA ALA A 179 4.65 12.75 9.88
C ALA A 179 3.56 13.67 9.33
N GLU A 180 3.88 14.96 9.19
CA GLU A 180 2.99 16.03 8.72
C GLU A 180 2.52 15.77 7.28
N LEU A 181 3.31 15.04 6.45
CA LEU A 181 2.88 14.66 5.11
C LEU A 181 1.60 13.82 5.12
N SER A 182 1.50 12.88 6.06
CA SER A 182 0.30 12.06 6.29
C SER A 182 -0.80 12.82 7.04
N GLU A 183 -0.42 13.71 7.96
CA GLU A 183 -1.39 14.58 8.67
C GLU A 183 -2.15 15.48 7.68
N PHE A 184 -1.47 16.02 6.68
CA PHE A 184 -2.09 16.80 5.61
C PHE A 184 -3.19 16.02 4.89
N VAL A 185 -2.98 14.71 4.64
CA VAL A 185 -3.99 13.83 4.02
C VAL A 185 -5.26 13.80 4.86
N PHE A 186 -5.13 13.62 6.17
CA PHE A 186 -6.28 13.56 7.07
C PHE A 186 -7.00 14.90 7.19
N ALA A 187 -6.27 16.00 7.33
CA ALA A 187 -6.83 17.35 7.40
C ALA A 187 -7.59 17.69 6.11
N ALA A 188 -7.03 17.37 4.96
CA ALA A 188 -7.67 17.51 3.66
C ALA A 188 -8.94 16.65 3.56
N GLY A 189 -8.88 15.40 4.01
CA GLY A 189 -10.03 14.50 4.03
C GLY A 189 -11.22 15.06 4.83
N VAL A 190 -10.95 15.61 6.01
CA VAL A 190 -11.97 16.27 6.83
C VAL A 190 -12.59 17.47 6.11
N LYS A 191 -11.75 18.32 5.50
CA LYS A 191 -12.23 19.51 4.79
C LYS A 191 -13.01 19.14 3.52
N LEU A 192 -12.54 18.14 2.76
CA LEU A 192 -13.27 17.62 1.58
C LEU A 192 -14.62 17.04 1.96
N LEU A 193 -14.72 16.29 3.06
CA LEU A 193 -15.99 15.73 3.51
C LEU A 193 -17.03 16.83 3.78
N LYS A 194 -16.62 17.96 4.36
CA LYS A 194 -17.50 19.09 4.69
C LYS A 194 -17.86 19.98 3.50
N GLU A 195 -16.87 20.32 2.67
CA GLU A 195 -17.02 21.29 1.59
C GLU A 195 -17.37 20.65 0.25
N PHE A 196 -16.61 19.64 -0.16
CA PHE A 196 -16.80 18.94 -1.43
C PHE A 196 -17.90 17.87 -1.36
N LYS A 197 -18.11 17.22 -0.20
CA LYS A 197 -19.13 16.20 0.06
C LYS A 197 -19.07 15.05 -0.95
N PRO A 198 -17.97 14.31 -1.02
CA PRO A 198 -17.84 13.17 -1.93
C PRO A 198 -18.78 12.03 -1.55
N ASP A 199 -19.20 11.25 -2.53
CA ASP A 199 -19.89 9.97 -2.30
C ASP A 199 -18.90 8.87 -1.93
N VAL A 200 -17.70 8.90 -2.56
CA VAL A 200 -16.60 7.97 -2.29
C VAL A 200 -15.33 8.76 -2.02
N MET A 201 -14.64 8.43 -0.94
CA MET A 201 -13.37 9.07 -0.58
C MET A 201 -12.29 8.03 -0.24
N TYR A 202 -11.07 8.25 -0.74
CA TYR A 202 -9.90 7.47 -0.41
C TYR A 202 -8.80 8.34 0.16
N LEU A 203 -8.29 7.96 1.33
CA LEU A 203 -7.21 8.63 2.03
C LEU A 203 -6.08 7.63 2.24
N THR A 204 -4.88 7.92 1.73
CA THR A 204 -3.72 7.02 1.90
C THR A 204 -2.49 7.78 2.34
N THR A 205 -1.82 7.27 3.37
CA THR A 205 -0.66 7.89 4.02
C THR A 205 0.66 7.46 3.39
N THR A 206 1.76 7.67 4.09
CA THR A 206 3.09 7.12 3.80
C THR A 206 3.65 6.47 5.06
N ASP A 207 4.46 5.45 4.88
CA ASP A 207 5.04 4.59 5.90
C ASP A 207 6.38 5.08 6.48
N TYR A 208 6.71 6.37 6.28
CA TYR A 208 7.96 6.94 6.78
C TYR A 208 8.16 6.71 8.29
N ILE A 209 7.09 6.90 9.08
CA ILE A 209 7.11 6.69 10.53
C ILE A 209 7.36 5.22 10.86
N GLN A 210 6.72 4.30 10.15
CA GLN A 210 6.80 2.86 10.38
C GLN A 210 8.18 2.29 10.04
N HIS A 211 8.88 2.87 9.06
CA HIS A 211 10.27 2.55 8.77
C HIS A 211 11.24 2.97 9.88
N LYS A 212 10.93 4.03 10.62
CA LYS A 212 11.81 4.62 11.63
C LYS A 212 11.49 4.18 13.06
N HIS A 213 10.21 3.92 13.37
CA HIS A 213 9.72 3.77 14.72
C HIS A 213 8.89 2.49 14.86
N ALA A 214 9.24 1.66 15.84
CA ALA A 214 8.51 0.44 16.15
C ALA A 214 7.15 0.72 16.80
N PRO A 215 6.23 -0.27 16.86
CA PRO A 215 5.01 -0.19 17.65
C PRO A 215 5.33 0.17 19.12
N GLY A 216 4.60 1.13 19.66
CA GLY A 216 4.81 1.61 21.04
C GLY A 216 5.87 2.71 21.21
N ASP A 217 6.68 2.97 20.18
CA ASP A 217 7.59 4.12 20.19
C ASP A 217 6.80 5.44 20.36
N PRO A 218 7.28 6.41 21.17
CA PRO A 218 6.58 7.67 21.39
C PRO A 218 6.24 8.44 20.11
N VAL A 219 7.10 8.41 19.10
CA VAL A 219 6.86 9.08 17.81
C VAL A 219 5.76 8.37 17.03
N ALA A 220 5.81 7.03 16.96
CA ALA A 220 4.75 6.24 16.33
C ALA A 220 3.42 6.44 17.05
N ASN A 221 3.40 6.38 18.39
CA ASN A 221 2.21 6.61 19.19
C ASN A 221 1.63 8.04 18.98
N SER A 222 2.49 9.06 18.85
CA SER A 222 2.06 10.43 18.55
C SER A 222 1.39 10.54 17.17
N PHE A 223 1.95 9.87 16.16
CA PHE A 223 1.37 9.80 14.80
C PHE A 223 -0.05 9.21 14.83
N TYR A 224 -0.23 8.06 15.51
CA TYR A 224 -1.54 7.42 15.60
C TYR A 224 -2.54 8.19 16.48
N ALA A 225 -2.07 8.85 17.55
CA ALA A 225 -2.88 9.78 18.34
C ALA A 225 -3.39 10.96 17.51
N ASN A 226 -2.57 11.46 16.61
CA ASN A 226 -2.96 12.53 15.70
C ASN A 226 -3.99 12.05 14.67
N PHE A 227 -3.80 10.87 14.09
CA PHE A 227 -4.81 10.22 13.24
C PHE A 227 -6.17 10.10 13.96
N ASP A 228 -6.20 9.66 15.24
CA ASP A 228 -7.44 9.48 15.99
C ASP A 228 -8.26 10.78 16.15
N LYS A 229 -7.59 11.95 16.21
CA LYS A 229 -8.27 13.26 16.24
C LYS A 229 -9.06 13.51 14.95
N TYR A 230 -8.46 13.23 13.78
CA TYR A 230 -9.14 13.38 12.51
C TYR A 230 -10.22 12.31 12.31
N LEU A 231 -9.97 11.08 12.74
CA LEU A 231 -10.95 10.00 12.74
C LEU A 231 -12.20 10.38 13.58
N THR A 232 -12.01 11.06 14.71
CA THR A 232 -13.11 11.58 15.53
C THR A 232 -14.03 12.50 14.73
N ILE A 233 -13.46 13.40 13.93
CA ILE A 233 -14.24 14.35 13.14
C ILE A 233 -14.94 13.63 11.97
N LEU A 234 -14.24 12.76 11.26
CA LEU A 234 -14.81 12.00 10.14
C LEU A 234 -15.99 11.11 10.58
N ASP A 235 -15.85 10.44 11.74
CA ASP A 235 -16.90 9.59 12.31
C ASP A 235 -18.13 10.40 12.76
N ALA A 236 -17.91 11.59 13.35
CA ALA A 236 -18.97 12.49 13.79
C ALA A 236 -19.79 13.06 12.61
N GLU A 237 -19.23 13.18 11.42
CA GLU A 237 -19.95 13.60 10.20
C GLU A 237 -20.86 12.48 9.63
N GLY A 238 -20.87 11.28 10.21
CA GLY A 238 -21.75 10.18 9.83
C GLY A 238 -21.30 9.38 8.60
N ALA A 239 -20.08 9.56 8.14
CA ALA A 239 -19.51 8.77 7.04
C ALA A 239 -19.38 7.28 7.40
N ALA A 240 -19.50 6.41 6.40
CA ALA A 240 -19.13 5.01 6.55
C ALA A 240 -17.62 4.86 6.36
N ILE A 241 -16.90 4.51 7.41
CA ILE A 241 -15.43 4.50 7.42
C ILE A 241 -14.94 3.07 7.53
N VAL A 242 -14.01 2.70 6.64
CA VAL A 242 -13.23 1.46 6.75
C VAL A 242 -11.75 1.81 6.73
N ILE A 243 -11.04 1.33 7.74
CA ILE A 243 -9.61 1.54 7.92
C ILE A 243 -8.89 0.23 7.63
N THR A 244 -7.86 0.29 6.80
CA THR A 244 -6.94 -0.82 6.51
C THR A 244 -5.51 -0.31 6.36
N ALA A 245 -4.59 -1.17 5.98
CA ALA A 245 -3.27 -0.82 5.50
C ALA A 245 -2.98 -1.56 4.20
N ASP A 246 -2.02 -1.08 3.44
CA ASP A 246 -1.52 -1.75 2.25
C ASP A 246 -0.57 -2.91 2.63
N HIS A 247 0.21 -2.77 3.69
CA HIS A 247 1.07 -3.80 4.28
C HIS A 247 1.37 -3.47 5.75
N GLY A 248 2.02 -4.42 6.43
CA GLY A 248 2.63 -4.22 7.74
C GLY A 248 4.09 -3.77 7.63
N MET A 249 4.81 -3.82 8.76
CA MET A 249 6.20 -3.41 8.86
C MET A 249 6.92 -4.24 9.92
N LYS A 250 8.06 -4.88 9.59
CA LYS A 250 8.82 -5.72 10.50
C LYS A 250 10.27 -5.24 10.69
N PRO A 251 10.90 -5.54 11.84
CA PRO A 251 12.33 -5.34 11.98
C PRO A 251 13.10 -6.26 11.04
N LYS A 252 14.14 -5.74 10.40
CA LYS A 252 14.99 -6.43 9.43
C LYS A 252 16.47 -6.27 9.83
N HIS A 253 16.76 -6.51 11.09
CA HIS A 253 18.07 -6.33 11.66
C HIS A 253 18.39 -7.41 12.71
N ASN A 254 19.68 -7.65 12.92
CA ASN A 254 20.21 -8.52 13.95
C ASN A 254 20.03 -7.89 15.35
N ALA A 255 20.34 -8.67 16.39
CA ALA A 255 20.25 -8.21 17.79
C ALA A 255 21.17 -7.02 18.10
N ASP A 256 22.25 -6.85 17.36
CA ASP A 256 23.19 -5.73 17.46
C ASP A 256 22.76 -4.48 16.67
N GLY A 257 21.62 -4.55 15.97
CA GLY A 257 21.08 -3.46 15.14
C GLY A 257 21.63 -3.44 13.70
N SER A 258 22.55 -4.31 13.34
CA SER A 258 23.06 -4.42 11.97
C SER A 258 21.98 -4.96 11.03
N PRO A 259 21.86 -4.45 9.78
CA PRO A 259 20.88 -4.96 8.81
C PRO A 259 21.06 -6.46 8.54
N SER A 260 19.91 -7.16 8.41
CA SER A 260 19.88 -8.60 8.12
C SER A 260 19.48 -8.77 6.64
N VAL A 261 20.45 -9.15 5.79
CA VAL A 261 20.29 -9.15 4.33
C VAL A 261 20.87 -10.43 3.73
N VAL A 262 20.12 -11.07 2.82
CA VAL A 262 20.66 -12.09 1.90
C VAL A 262 20.89 -11.45 0.55
N TYR A 263 22.13 -11.41 0.08
CA TYR A 263 22.51 -10.84 -1.22
C TYR A 263 22.33 -11.88 -2.34
N VAL A 264 21.11 -12.02 -2.82
CA VAL A 264 20.73 -13.09 -3.74
C VAL A 264 21.38 -12.94 -5.12
N GLN A 265 21.64 -11.72 -5.60
CA GLN A 265 22.35 -11.54 -6.88
C GLN A 265 23.78 -12.09 -6.80
N ASP A 266 24.47 -11.87 -5.69
CA ASP A 266 25.84 -12.38 -5.51
C ASP A 266 25.85 -13.92 -5.50
N LEU A 267 24.85 -14.57 -4.89
CA LEU A 267 24.69 -16.02 -4.92
C LEU A 267 24.39 -16.55 -6.32
N LEU A 268 23.51 -15.89 -7.06
CA LEU A 268 23.19 -16.25 -8.44
C LEU A 268 24.40 -16.08 -9.36
N ASP A 269 25.19 -15.03 -9.18
CA ASP A 269 26.42 -14.79 -9.94
C ASP A 269 27.50 -15.86 -9.64
N GLU A 270 27.61 -16.31 -8.39
CA GLU A 270 28.50 -17.40 -8.00
C GLU A 270 28.10 -18.73 -8.66
N TRP A 271 26.81 -19.06 -8.65
CA TRP A 271 26.34 -20.37 -9.12
C TRP A 271 26.18 -20.47 -10.63
N LEU A 272 25.76 -19.39 -11.29
CA LEU A 272 25.39 -19.37 -12.71
C LEU A 272 26.39 -18.61 -13.59
N GLY A 273 27.31 -17.88 -12.95
CA GLY A 273 28.25 -17.00 -13.63
C GLY A 273 27.78 -15.54 -13.62
N LYS A 274 28.75 -14.63 -13.50
CA LYS A 274 28.54 -13.21 -13.35
C LYS A 274 27.61 -12.64 -14.43
N ASP A 275 26.61 -11.87 -14.01
CA ASP A 275 25.63 -11.17 -14.85
C ASP A 275 24.78 -12.10 -15.75
N LYS A 276 24.75 -13.43 -15.46
CA LYS A 276 23.92 -14.39 -16.22
C LYS A 276 22.47 -14.41 -15.76
N ALA A 277 22.23 -14.30 -14.48
CA ALA A 277 20.91 -14.12 -13.88
C ALA A 277 20.71 -12.68 -13.44
N ARG A 278 19.46 -12.26 -13.29
CA ARG A 278 19.13 -10.92 -12.83
C ARG A 278 18.08 -10.95 -11.72
N LEU A 279 18.44 -10.43 -10.56
CA LEU A 279 17.51 -10.21 -9.47
C LEU A 279 16.92 -8.82 -9.57
N ILE A 280 15.61 -8.73 -9.49
CA ILE A 280 14.85 -7.48 -9.38
C ILE A 280 14.23 -7.40 -7.99
N LEU A 281 14.42 -6.26 -7.33
CA LEU A 281 13.76 -5.92 -6.07
C LEU A 281 12.60 -4.97 -6.36
N PRO A 282 11.34 -5.44 -6.37
CA PRO A 282 10.20 -4.60 -6.74
C PRO A 282 9.91 -3.45 -5.76
N ILE A 283 10.55 -3.43 -4.60
CA ILE A 283 10.54 -2.30 -3.65
C ILE A 283 11.41 -1.13 -4.11
N THR A 284 12.31 -1.36 -5.07
CA THR A 284 13.30 -0.35 -5.47
C THR A 284 12.62 0.96 -5.88
N ASP A 285 13.02 2.01 -5.19
CA ASP A 285 12.72 3.40 -5.52
C ASP A 285 14.03 4.19 -5.36
N PRO A 286 14.60 4.72 -6.44
CA PRO A 286 15.88 5.42 -6.39
C PRO A 286 15.85 6.70 -5.53
N TYR A 287 14.67 7.15 -5.16
CA TYR A 287 14.49 8.35 -4.33
C TYR A 287 14.28 8.04 -2.84
N VAL A 288 14.16 6.75 -2.47
CA VAL A 288 13.92 6.33 -1.08
C VAL A 288 15.20 5.73 -0.51
N VAL A 289 15.85 6.45 0.40
CA VAL A 289 17.14 6.07 0.98
C VAL A 289 17.01 5.40 2.35
N HIS A 290 15.91 5.62 3.08
CA HIS A 290 15.79 5.23 4.48
C HIS A 290 15.63 3.72 4.74
N HIS A 291 15.39 2.92 3.69
CA HIS A 291 15.36 1.44 3.78
C HIS A 291 16.38 0.77 2.84
N GLY A 292 17.31 1.52 2.25
CA GLY A 292 18.35 0.99 1.37
C GLY A 292 17.84 0.25 0.14
N ALA A 293 16.60 0.48 -0.29
CA ALA A 293 15.87 -0.30 -1.32
C ALA A 293 15.80 -1.81 -1.00
N LEU A 294 15.74 -2.18 0.27
CA LEU A 294 15.69 -3.55 0.78
C LEU A 294 14.28 -3.91 1.23
N GLY A 295 13.79 -5.06 0.81
CA GLY A 295 12.50 -5.62 1.19
C GLY A 295 12.55 -7.14 1.31
N SER A 296 11.44 -7.77 1.68
CA SER A 296 11.38 -9.21 1.89
C SER A 296 11.03 -10.01 0.62
N PHE A 297 10.91 -9.35 -0.54
CA PHE A 297 10.51 -9.98 -1.81
C PHE A 297 11.45 -9.60 -2.93
N GLY A 298 11.85 -10.60 -3.72
CA GLY A 298 12.59 -10.43 -4.96
C GLY A 298 12.08 -11.35 -6.06
N THR A 299 12.34 -11.01 -7.31
CA THR A 299 12.08 -11.87 -8.46
C THR A 299 13.33 -11.99 -9.32
N ALA A 300 13.68 -13.21 -9.72
CA ALA A 300 14.89 -13.49 -10.46
C ALA A 300 14.58 -14.00 -11.88
N TYR A 301 15.33 -13.49 -12.85
CA TYR A 301 15.35 -13.95 -14.24
C TYR A 301 16.59 -14.82 -14.43
N LEU A 302 16.38 -16.03 -14.91
CA LEU A 302 17.44 -17.03 -15.06
C LEU A 302 17.90 -17.16 -16.53
N PRO A 303 19.16 -17.54 -16.80
CA PRO A 303 19.57 -17.92 -18.15
C PRO A 303 18.83 -19.18 -18.62
N ALA A 304 18.57 -19.29 -19.91
CA ALA A 304 17.75 -20.36 -20.49
C ALA A 304 18.32 -21.79 -20.28
N ASP A 305 19.60 -21.92 -19.97
CA ASP A 305 20.29 -23.17 -19.69
C ASP A 305 20.42 -23.47 -18.18
N ALA A 306 19.88 -22.63 -17.31
CA ALA A 306 19.88 -22.86 -15.88
C ALA A 306 18.97 -24.04 -15.50
N ASN A 307 19.42 -24.82 -14.52
CA ASN A 307 18.57 -25.81 -13.85
C ASN A 307 17.77 -25.10 -12.75
N GLU A 308 16.55 -24.68 -13.06
CA GLU A 308 15.65 -23.96 -12.14
C GLU A 308 15.47 -24.69 -10.81
N SER A 309 15.26 -26.02 -10.83
CA SER A 309 15.06 -26.81 -9.60
C SER A 309 16.30 -26.83 -8.71
N ASP A 310 17.51 -26.82 -9.29
CA ASP A 310 18.76 -26.76 -8.55
C ASP A 310 18.94 -25.38 -7.89
N VAL A 311 18.59 -24.29 -8.60
CA VAL A 311 18.63 -22.93 -8.06
C VAL A 311 17.65 -22.77 -6.92
N ILE A 312 16.41 -23.28 -7.06
CA ILE A 312 15.39 -23.26 -6.01
C ILE A 312 15.90 -23.99 -4.76
N ALA A 313 16.45 -25.21 -4.93
CA ALA A 313 16.96 -25.99 -3.80
C ALA A 313 18.10 -25.28 -3.08
N LYS A 314 19.06 -24.68 -3.82
CA LYS A 314 20.17 -23.92 -3.23
C LYS A 314 19.70 -22.68 -2.48
N LEU A 315 18.73 -21.93 -3.03
CA LEU A 315 18.18 -20.76 -2.35
C LEU A 315 17.44 -21.14 -1.06
N LEU A 316 16.68 -22.24 -1.07
CA LEU A 316 15.97 -22.73 0.12
C LEU A 316 16.91 -23.24 1.22
N ASP A 317 18.16 -23.59 0.89
CA ASP A 317 19.20 -23.98 1.86
C ASP A 317 19.91 -22.77 2.50
N ILE A 318 19.63 -21.57 2.02
CA ILE A 318 20.16 -20.32 2.59
C ILE A 318 19.33 -19.90 3.80
N ASP A 319 20.01 -19.75 4.94
CA ASP A 319 19.37 -19.26 6.17
C ASP A 319 18.74 -17.87 5.94
N GLY A 320 17.48 -17.74 6.33
CA GLY A 320 16.71 -16.51 6.15
C GLY A 320 15.92 -16.40 4.84
N ILE A 321 16.02 -17.35 3.91
CA ILE A 321 15.09 -17.50 2.78
C ILE A 321 13.97 -18.47 3.19
N GLU A 322 12.73 -18.01 3.12
CA GLU A 322 11.57 -18.79 3.57
C GLU A 322 10.81 -19.44 2.41
N VAL A 323 10.68 -18.72 1.29
CA VAL A 323 9.95 -19.20 0.11
C VAL A 323 10.75 -18.96 -1.16
N VAL A 324 10.85 -19.99 -1.99
CA VAL A 324 11.31 -19.89 -3.36
C VAL A 324 10.35 -20.68 -4.26
N LEU A 325 9.68 -19.98 -5.17
CA LEU A 325 8.73 -20.59 -6.10
C LEU A 325 9.12 -20.28 -7.54
N ASN A 326 8.87 -21.23 -8.43
CA ASN A 326 8.91 -20.94 -9.85
C ASN A 326 7.78 -19.97 -10.25
N LYS A 327 7.88 -19.39 -11.42
CA LYS A 327 6.90 -18.42 -11.94
C LYS A 327 5.45 -18.92 -11.88
N ALA A 328 5.22 -20.16 -12.34
CA ALA A 328 3.85 -20.71 -12.44
C ALA A 328 3.21 -20.86 -11.05
N ASP A 329 3.95 -21.44 -10.11
CA ASP A 329 3.49 -21.65 -8.74
C ASP A 329 3.30 -20.32 -8.01
N ALA A 330 4.23 -19.37 -8.16
CA ALA A 330 4.13 -18.05 -7.56
C ALA A 330 2.92 -17.26 -8.08
N CYS A 331 2.69 -17.27 -9.40
CA CYS A 331 1.53 -16.62 -10.00
C CYS A 331 0.21 -17.24 -9.53
N ALA A 332 0.16 -18.57 -9.42
CA ALA A 332 -1.03 -19.28 -8.94
C ALA A 332 -1.29 -19.02 -7.45
N GLN A 333 -0.25 -19.00 -6.62
CA GLN A 333 -0.38 -18.86 -5.17
C GLN A 333 -0.65 -17.42 -4.72
N TYR A 334 -0.06 -16.43 -5.41
CA TYR A 334 -0.08 -15.02 -5.01
C TYR A 334 -0.85 -14.12 -5.99
N ASP A 335 -1.56 -14.68 -6.96
CA ASP A 335 -2.32 -13.92 -7.95
C ASP A 335 -1.45 -12.86 -8.67
N LEU A 336 -0.25 -13.27 -9.14
CA LEU A 336 0.69 -12.39 -9.84
C LEU A 336 0.51 -12.44 -11.37
N PRO A 337 0.81 -11.35 -12.09
CA PRO A 337 0.77 -11.33 -13.56
C PRO A 337 2.02 -12.05 -14.14
N PRO A 338 1.87 -13.17 -14.87
CA PRO A 338 3.00 -14.00 -15.28
C PRO A 338 3.96 -13.32 -16.29
N ASP A 339 3.50 -12.31 -17.00
CA ASP A 339 4.29 -11.52 -17.94
C ASP A 339 5.11 -10.39 -17.30
N ARG A 340 4.96 -10.19 -15.96
CA ARG A 340 5.64 -9.15 -15.20
C ARG A 340 6.44 -9.68 -14.01
N ILE A 341 6.60 -10.99 -13.92
CA ILE A 341 7.34 -11.69 -12.88
C ILE A 341 8.49 -12.47 -13.51
N GLY A 342 9.63 -12.52 -12.85
CA GLY A 342 10.77 -13.34 -13.24
C GLY A 342 10.48 -14.84 -13.13
N ASP A 343 11.47 -15.65 -13.44
CA ASP A 343 11.36 -17.12 -13.43
C ASP A 343 11.21 -17.65 -12.01
N LEU A 344 11.81 -16.96 -11.02
CA LEU A 344 11.69 -17.28 -9.61
C LEU A 344 11.13 -16.10 -8.82
N VAL A 345 10.32 -16.43 -7.80
CA VAL A 345 9.93 -15.52 -6.72
C VAL A 345 10.61 -15.99 -5.45
N ILE A 346 11.23 -15.06 -4.74
CA ILE A 346 12.04 -15.29 -3.53
C ILE A 346 11.50 -14.41 -2.41
N ILE A 347 11.14 -15.02 -1.28
CA ILE A 347 10.63 -14.30 -0.10
C ILE A 347 11.48 -14.67 1.10
N SER A 348 11.97 -13.67 1.82
CA SER A 348 12.73 -13.86 3.05
C SER A 348 11.83 -14.04 4.27
N GLY A 349 12.40 -14.60 5.32
CA GLY A 349 11.78 -14.72 6.64
C GLY A 349 11.54 -13.37 7.33
N GLU A 350 10.90 -13.43 8.50
CA GLU A 350 10.39 -12.25 9.22
C GLU A 350 11.44 -11.15 9.45
N ASN A 351 12.65 -11.54 9.86
CA ASN A 351 13.69 -10.59 10.27
C ASN A 351 14.79 -10.41 9.21
N MET A 352 14.53 -10.79 7.97
CA MET A 352 15.50 -10.79 6.88
C MET A 352 14.98 -9.98 5.70
N THR A 353 15.89 -9.43 4.91
CA THR A 353 15.59 -8.83 3.60
C THR A 353 16.36 -9.53 2.48
N VAL A 354 15.85 -9.37 1.26
CA VAL A 354 16.52 -9.75 0.02
C VAL A 354 17.23 -8.52 -0.54
N GLY A 355 18.54 -8.65 -0.78
CA GLY A 355 19.36 -7.64 -1.42
C GLY A 355 19.90 -8.14 -2.77
N THR A 356 20.34 -7.20 -3.63
CA THR A 356 21.06 -7.52 -4.86
C THR A 356 22.50 -7.92 -4.53
N SER A 357 23.38 -6.95 -4.42
CA SER A 357 24.79 -7.12 -4.04
C SER A 357 25.15 -6.14 -2.93
N GLU A 358 26.04 -6.52 -2.03
CA GLU A 358 26.37 -5.68 -0.86
C GLU A 358 26.71 -4.23 -1.25
N HIS A 359 27.51 -4.04 -2.29
CA HIS A 359 27.98 -2.74 -2.74
C HIS A 359 26.89 -1.86 -3.41
N ARG A 360 25.69 -2.42 -3.67
CA ARG A 360 24.56 -1.69 -4.29
C ARG A 360 23.59 -1.09 -3.27
N HIS A 361 23.77 -1.41 -1.99
CA HIS A 361 22.93 -0.91 -0.92
C HIS A 361 23.75 -0.05 0.03
N ASP A 362 23.42 1.24 0.13
CA ASP A 362 24.08 2.15 1.08
C ASP A 362 23.53 1.95 2.50
N LEU A 363 24.00 0.89 3.14
CA LEU A 363 23.58 0.56 4.51
C LEU A 363 24.17 1.53 5.55
N ALA A 364 25.22 2.27 5.20
CA ALA A 364 25.82 3.28 6.07
C ALA A 364 24.95 4.54 6.19
N ALA A 365 24.02 4.76 5.25
CA ALA A 365 23.05 5.84 5.30
C ALA A 365 21.85 5.56 6.26
N LEU A 366 21.73 4.35 6.78
CA LEU A 366 20.69 4.01 7.76
C LEU A 366 21.02 4.67 9.12
N ASP A 367 20.14 5.54 9.58
CA ASP A 367 20.27 6.26 10.86
C ASP A 367 19.56 5.54 12.03
N VAL A 368 18.78 4.49 11.74
CA VAL A 368 18.10 3.62 12.69
C VAL A 368 18.19 2.16 12.22
N PRO A 369 17.99 1.16 13.10
CA PRO A 369 17.90 -0.24 12.70
C PRO A 369 16.85 -0.45 11.60
N LEU A 370 17.21 -1.23 10.57
CA LEU A 370 16.37 -1.43 9.39
C LEU A 370 15.00 -2.02 9.75
N ARG A 371 13.95 -1.40 9.25
CA ARG A 371 12.58 -1.91 9.23
C ARG A 371 12.10 -1.88 7.79
N SER A 372 11.47 -2.95 7.32
CA SER A 372 10.99 -3.07 5.96
C SER A 372 9.83 -4.05 5.83
N HIS A 373 9.39 -4.29 4.61
CA HIS A 373 8.20 -5.05 4.27
C HIS A 373 8.36 -5.78 2.92
N GLY A 374 7.31 -6.41 2.43
CA GLY A 374 7.25 -7.05 1.12
C GLY A 374 6.93 -8.54 1.15
N GLY A 375 7.11 -9.20 2.29
CA GLY A 375 6.95 -10.64 2.46
C GLY A 375 5.64 -11.06 3.10
N LEU A 376 5.61 -12.32 3.56
CA LEU A 376 4.44 -12.94 4.18
C LEU A 376 4.15 -12.38 5.58
N HIS A 377 5.20 -12.00 6.31
CA HIS A 377 5.09 -11.52 7.68
C HIS A 377 4.53 -10.10 7.80
N GLU A 378 4.55 -9.33 6.70
CA GLU A 378 3.94 -8.02 6.58
C GLU A 378 2.57 -8.05 5.91
N GLN A 379 2.02 -9.24 5.64
CA GLN A 379 0.76 -9.42 4.94
C GLN A 379 -0.48 -9.14 5.81
N VAL A 380 -0.38 -9.37 7.13
CA VAL A 380 -1.50 -9.17 8.05
C VAL A 380 -1.66 -7.71 8.39
N VAL A 381 -2.83 -7.16 8.06
CA VAL A 381 -3.17 -5.74 8.24
C VAL A 381 -4.50 -5.56 8.99
N PRO A 382 -4.73 -4.40 9.66
CA PRO A 382 -6.01 -4.12 10.27
C PRO A 382 -7.11 -3.97 9.21
N PHE A 383 -8.35 -4.31 9.60
CA PHE A 383 -9.55 -4.07 8.83
C PHE A 383 -10.69 -3.68 9.78
N ILE A 384 -10.90 -2.38 9.95
CA ILE A 384 -11.75 -1.84 10.99
C ILE A 384 -12.87 -1.01 10.35
N VAL A 385 -14.12 -1.35 10.65
CA VAL A 385 -15.31 -0.63 10.15
C VAL A 385 -15.98 0.10 11.31
N ASN A 386 -16.33 1.37 11.13
CA ASN A 386 -17.01 2.15 12.17
C ASN A 386 -18.48 1.74 12.40
N ARG A 387 -18.95 0.73 11.66
CA ARG A 387 -20.31 0.17 11.76
C ARG A 387 -20.26 -1.34 12.00
N ARG A 388 -21.29 -1.87 12.67
CA ARG A 388 -21.41 -3.32 12.89
C ARG A 388 -21.82 -4.02 11.59
N MET A 389 -20.98 -4.93 11.12
CA MET A 389 -21.19 -5.72 9.90
C MET A 389 -20.78 -7.16 10.13
N ASP A 390 -21.74 -8.01 10.53
CA ASP A 390 -21.47 -9.43 10.82
C ASP A 390 -21.14 -10.25 9.56
N SER A 391 -21.46 -9.72 8.36
CA SER A 391 -21.15 -10.35 7.07
C SER A 391 -19.72 -10.18 6.59
N VAL A 392 -18.90 -9.35 7.24
CA VAL A 392 -17.48 -9.18 6.88
C VAL A 392 -16.72 -10.46 7.28
N PRO A 393 -16.08 -11.14 6.32
CA PRO A 393 -15.34 -12.37 6.62
C PRO A 393 -14.11 -12.09 7.50
N LYS A 394 -13.35 -13.13 7.80
CA LYS A 394 -12.04 -13.04 8.48
C LYS A 394 -10.93 -13.36 7.51
N ALA A 395 -9.70 -13.00 7.84
CA ALA A 395 -8.53 -13.48 7.13
C ALA A 395 -8.51 -15.05 7.16
N PRO A 396 -8.04 -15.72 6.11
CA PRO A 396 -7.41 -15.15 4.90
C PRO A 396 -8.38 -14.73 3.78
N GLU A 397 -9.70 -15.01 3.90
CA GLU A 397 -10.69 -14.66 2.87
C GLU A 397 -10.87 -13.14 2.75
N LEU A 398 -10.74 -12.40 3.87
CA LEU A 398 -10.79 -10.94 3.87
C LEU A 398 -9.46 -10.38 3.39
N ARG A 399 -9.54 -9.57 2.35
CA ARG A 399 -8.40 -8.89 1.76
C ARG A 399 -8.48 -7.39 2.01
N ASN A 400 -7.32 -6.71 2.09
CA ASN A 400 -7.30 -5.26 2.22
C ASN A 400 -8.03 -4.55 1.08
N TYR A 401 -8.05 -5.13 -0.12
CA TYR A 401 -8.77 -4.59 -1.27
C TYR A 401 -10.30 -4.75 -1.22
N ASP A 402 -10.84 -5.36 -0.17
CA ASP A 402 -12.29 -5.36 0.11
C ASP A 402 -12.76 -4.04 0.73
N VAL A 403 -11.84 -3.17 1.14
CA VAL A 403 -12.10 -1.96 1.92
C VAL A 403 -13.16 -1.05 1.28
N LEU A 404 -13.08 -0.75 -0.01
CA LEU A 404 -14.06 0.10 -0.71
C LEU A 404 -15.40 -0.60 -0.88
N ASN A 405 -15.43 -1.91 -1.16
CA ASN A 405 -16.65 -2.67 -1.23
C ASN A 405 -17.38 -2.68 0.11
N VAL A 406 -16.64 -2.92 1.19
CA VAL A 406 -17.19 -2.92 2.56
C VAL A 406 -17.62 -1.50 2.96
N ALA A 407 -16.88 -0.45 2.62
CA ALA A 407 -17.27 0.94 2.90
C ALA A 407 -18.61 1.31 2.20
N CYS A 408 -18.74 0.97 0.91
CA CYS A 408 -19.99 1.16 0.18
C CYS A 408 -21.16 0.41 0.81
N ARG A 409 -20.97 -0.85 1.22
CA ARG A 409 -22.00 -1.65 1.93
C ARG A 409 -22.30 -1.07 3.30
N ALA A 410 -21.29 -0.66 4.06
CA ALA A 410 -21.47 -0.05 5.37
C ALA A 410 -22.28 1.24 5.27
N SER A 411 -22.13 2.02 4.19
CA SER A 411 -22.90 3.23 3.98
C SER A 411 -24.42 3.01 3.88
N THR A 412 -24.84 1.80 3.49
CA THR A 412 -26.27 1.44 3.37
C THR A 412 -26.87 0.93 4.68
N THR A 413 -26.04 0.68 5.73
CA THR A 413 -26.53 0.27 7.05
C THR A 413 -26.83 1.49 7.92
N ALA A 414 -27.84 1.40 8.79
CA ALA A 414 -28.10 2.45 9.78
C ALA A 414 -26.91 2.59 10.73
N SER A 415 -26.58 3.82 11.10
CA SER A 415 -25.52 4.15 12.08
C SER A 415 -25.89 3.70 13.49
#